data_2454dd5f958d2667881d9328ee581256
#
_entry.id   2454dd5f958d2667881d9328ee581256
#
_cell.length_a   1.000
_cell.length_b   1.000
_cell.length_c   1.000
_cell.angle_alpha   90.00
_cell.angle_beta   90.00
_cell.angle_gamma   90.00
#
_symmetry.space_group_name_H-M   'P 1'
#
loop_
_entity.id
_entity.type
_entity.pdbx_description
1 polymer ?
#
loop_
_entity_poly.entity_id
_entity_poly.type
_entity_poly.pdbx_seq_one_letter_code
_entity_poly.pdbx_strand_id
1 'polypeptide(L)'
;AVLAIDQIHRLLRVVGCRHLHGEGIRDAAGRVRLKLRTPNWEDFVHVACVEIRACGATSMQVVRRVRAMLENLLRTLPAMRHRALREQLDLLDRTLPEVYKHPEDLALARVPDSQGLGGASSDTRSTGS
;
A
#
# COMPACT_ATOMS: atom_id res chain seq x y z
N ALA A 1 -0.28 -10.47 12.13
CA ALA A 1 -0.79 -9.81 10.92
C ALA A 1 -0.20 -8.41 10.71
N VAL A 2 -0.19 -7.57 11.72
CA VAL A 2 0.34 -6.19 11.61
C VAL A 2 1.83 -6.17 11.28
N LEU A 3 2.62 -7.03 11.88
CA LEU A 3 4.05 -7.13 11.57
C LEU A 3 4.32 -7.54 10.12
N ALA A 4 3.52 -8.45 9.58
CA ALA A 4 3.62 -8.87 8.18
C ALA A 4 3.28 -7.70 7.23
N ILE A 5 2.30 -6.89 7.56
CA ILE A 5 1.94 -5.69 6.80
C ILE A 5 3.09 -4.70 6.80
N ASP A 6 3.74 -4.48 7.92
CA ASP A 6 4.88 -3.58 8.02
C ASP A 6 6.07 -4.06 7.18
N GLN A 7 6.32 -5.37 7.13
CA GLN A 7 7.35 -5.95 6.27
C GLN A 7 7.00 -5.79 4.78
N ILE A 8 5.76 -6.04 4.39
CA ILE A 8 5.28 -5.83 3.03
C ILE A 8 5.41 -4.35 2.64
N HIS A 9 5.07 -3.45 3.54
CA HIS A 9 5.24 -2.02 3.33
C HIS A 9 6.69 -1.64 3.02
N ARG A 10 7.64 -2.15 3.77
CA ARG A 10 9.08 -1.91 3.54
C ARG A 10 9.51 -2.43 2.16
N LEU A 11 9.08 -3.63 1.80
CA LEU A 11 9.36 -4.22 0.50
C LEU A 11 8.79 -3.39 -0.64
N LEU A 12 7.55 -2.95 -0.55
CA LEU A 12 6.90 -2.13 -1.56
C LEU A 12 7.58 -0.76 -1.71
N ARG A 13 8.08 -0.18 -0.63
CA ARG A 13 8.87 1.06 -0.72
C ARG A 13 10.16 0.86 -1.50
N VAL A 14 10.87 -0.23 -1.24
CA VAL A 14 12.13 -0.54 -1.94
C VAL A 14 11.86 -0.83 -3.41
N VAL A 15 10.90 -1.69 -3.71
CA VAL A 15 10.55 -2.09 -5.08
C VAL A 15 10.01 -0.90 -5.87
N GLY A 16 9.15 -0.08 -5.25
CA GLY A 16 8.54 1.08 -5.90
C GLY A 16 9.51 2.18 -6.29
N CYS A 17 10.66 2.27 -5.61
CA CYS A 17 11.72 3.21 -5.94
C CYS A 17 12.70 2.68 -7.00
N ARG A 18 12.62 1.38 -7.34
CA ARG A 18 13.51 0.76 -8.32
C ARG A 18 12.88 0.72 -9.70
N HIS A 19 13.75 0.71 -10.72
CA HIS A 19 13.37 0.35 -12.08
C HIS A 19 13.09 -1.14 -12.12
N LEU A 20 11.86 -1.55 -12.46
CA LEU A 20 11.50 -2.95 -12.55
C LEU A 20 11.92 -3.50 -13.92
N HIS A 21 12.43 -4.75 -13.93
CA HIS A 21 12.74 -5.46 -15.16
C HIS A 21 11.49 -5.59 -16.03
N GLY A 22 11.61 -5.27 -17.31
CA GLY A 22 10.51 -5.30 -18.26
C GLY A 22 9.85 -3.94 -18.52
N GLU A 23 10.10 -2.91 -17.68
CA GLU A 23 9.70 -1.54 -17.96
C GLU A 23 10.62 -0.93 -19.01
N GLY A 24 10.20 -0.96 -20.27
CA GLY A 24 10.94 -0.32 -21.36
C GLY A 24 12.13 -1.11 -21.91
N ILE A 25 12.27 -2.40 -21.60
CA ILE A 25 13.29 -3.24 -22.22
C ILE A 25 12.86 -3.58 -23.65
N ARG A 26 13.55 -2.97 -24.60
CA ARG A 26 13.51 -3.35 -26.02
C ARG A 26 14.83 -4.03 -26.36
N ASP A 27 14.78 -5.08 -27.22
CA ASP A 27 16.01 -5.61 -27.77
C ASP A 27 16.67 -4.57 -28.70
N ALA A 28 17.89 -4.82 -29.17
CA ALA A 28 18.62 -3.93 -30.06
C ALA A 28 17.90 -3.67 -31.40
N ALA A 29 16.89 -4.47 -31.76
CA ALA A 29 16.07 -4.32 -32.96
C ALA A 29 14.67 -3.71 -32.67
N GLY A 30 14.39 -3.32 -31.44
CA GLY A 30 13.11 -2.75 -31.03
C GLY A 30 11.96 -3.75 -30.97
N ARG A 31 12.22 -5.04 -31.01
CA ARG A 31 11.21 -6.12 -30.93
C ARG A 31 11.10 -6.65 -29.52
N VAL A 32 9.87 -6.83 -29.05
CA VAL A 32 9.62 -7.56 -27.80
C VAL A 32 9.79 -9.06 -28.07
N ARG A 33 10.97 -9.61 -27.76
CA ARG A 33 11.32 -11.00 -28.04
C ARG A 33 10.77 -12.02 -27.02
N LEU A 34 10.41 -11.60 -25.83
CA LEU A 34 9.96 -12.51 -24.78
C LEU A 34 8.85 -11.84 -23.98
N LYS A 35 7.64 -12.38 -24.13
CA LYS A 35 6.56 -12.22 -23.17
C LYS A 35 6.80 -13.11 -21.95
N LEU A 36 7.96 -13.01 -21.34
CA LEU A 36 8.10 -13.41 -19.96
C LEU A 36 7.39 -12.34 -19.14
N ARG A 37 6.29 -12.71 -18.51
CA ARG A 37 5.65 -11.87 -17.51
C ARG A 37 6.60 -11.70 -16.34
N THR A 38 7.51 -10.76 -16.47
CA THR A 38 8.18 -10.20 -15.32
C THR A 38 7.13 -9.47 -14.51
N PRO A 39 6.99 -9.77 -13.20
CA PRO A 39 6.06 -9.07 -12.36
C PRO A 39 6.32 -7.56 -12.44
N ASN A 40 5.29 -6.80 -12.78
CA ASN A 40 5.36 -5.34 -12.77
C ASN A 40 4.94 -4.80 -11.40
N TRP A 41 5.01 -3.50 -11.22
CA TRP A 41 4.61 -2.84 -9.98
C TRP A 41 3.16 -3.17 -9.58
N GLU A 42 2.25 -3.14 -10.53
CA GLU A 42 0.83 -3.44 -10.31
C GLU A 42 0.63 -4.87 -9.80
N ASP A 43 1.37 -5.83 -10.34
CA ASP A 43 1.33 -7.23 -9.88
C ASP A 43 1.82 -7.35 -8.44
N PHE A 44 2.91 -6.67 -8.05
CA PHE A 44 3.39 -6.66 -6.68
C PHE A 44 2.37 -6.07 -5.70
N VAL A 45 1.80 -4.93 -6.05
CA VAL A 45 0.77 -4.28 -5.22
C VAL A 45 -0.47 -5.15 -5.11
N HIS A 46 -0.90 -5.73 -6.22
CA HIS A 46 -2.08 -6.59 -6.26
C HIS A 46 -1.92 -7.81 -5.35
N VAL A 47 -0.85 -8.57 -5.51
CA VAL A 47 -0.58 -9.76 -4.69
C VAL A 47 -0.48 -9.40 -3.21
N ALA A 48 0.26 -8.33 -2.88
CA ALA A 48 0.43 -7.90 -1.50
C ALA A 48 -0.89 -7.49 -0.83
N CYS A 49 -1.77 -6.81 -1.56
CA CYS A 49 -2.99 -6.25 -1.00
C CYS A 49 -4.19 -7.21 -1.05
N VAL A 50 -4.27 -8.06 -2.06
CA VAL A 50 -5.41 -9.00 -2.22
C VAL A 50 -5.48 -9.97 -1.05
N GLU A 51 -4.38 -10.60 -0.70
CA GLU A 51 -4.32 -11.56 0.41
C GLU A 51 -4.63 -10.88 1.74
N ILE A 52 -4.07 -9.71 1.97
CA ILE A 52 -4.31 -8.96 3.21
C ILE A 52 -5.79 -8.58 3.31
N ARG A 53 -6.38 -8.08 2.23
CA ARG A 53 -7.79 -7.68 2.19
C ARG A 53 -8.73 -8.88 2.40
N ALA A 54 -8.45 -9.99 1.71
CA ALA A 54 -9.29 -11.18 1.78
C ALA A 54 -9.28 -11.80 3.18
N CYS A 55 -8.13 -11.83 3.84
CA CYS A 55 -7.98 -12.46 5.16
C CYS A 55 -8.20 -11.50 6.33
N GLY A 56 -7.98 -10.21 6.13
CA GLY A 56 -7.92 -9.22 7.20
C GLY A 56 -9.05 -8.20 7.23
N ALA A 57 -10.00 -8.23 6.29
CA ALA A 57 -11.06 -7.22 6.21
C ALA A 57 -11.97 -7.16 7.45
N THR A 58 -12.10 -8.25 8.19
CA THR A 58 -12.88 -8.33 9.45
C THR A 58 -12.10 -7.79 10.65
N SER A 59 -10.80 -7.58 10.55
CA SER A 59 -9.99 -7.04 11.62
C SER A 59 -9.81 -5.52 11.44
N MET A 60 -10.38 -4.77 12.37
CA MET A 60 -10.24 -3.30 12.39
C MET A 60 -8.78 -2.84 12.38
N GLN A 61 -7.94 -3.49 13.16
CA GLN A 61 -6.51 -3.16 13.24
C GLN A 61 -5.81 -3.40 11.90
N VAL A 62 -6.08 -4.51 11.23
CA VAL A 62 -5.48 -4.83 9.94
C VAL A 62 -5.93 -3.83 8.88
N VAL A 63 -7.22 -3.52 8.80
CA VAL A 63 -7.77 -2.55 7.85
C VAL A 63 -7.12 -1.18 8.01
N ARG A 64 -7.04 -0.69 9.23
CA ARG A 64 -6.44 0.62 9.52
C ARG A 64 -4.95 0.65 9.20
N ARG A 65 -4.25 -0.45 9.41
CA ARG A 65 -2.82 -0.56 9.09
C ARG A 65 -2.58 -0.63 7.58
N VAL A 66 -3.40 -1.36 6.83
CA VAL A 66 -3.33 -1.40 5.36
C VAL A 66 -3.59 -0.01 4.78
N ARG A 67 -4.57 0.72 5.30
CA ARG A 67 -4.83 2.09 4.89
C ARG A 67 -3.61 2.98 5.11
N ALA A 68 -3.02 2.92 6.30
CA ALA A 68 -1.82 3.68 6.63
C ALA A 68 -0.65 3.36 5.70
N MET A 69 -0.47 2.08 5.38
CA MET A 69 0.53 1.63 4.42
C MET A 69 0.31 2.26 3.04
N LEU A 70 -0.90 2.15 2.49
CA LEU A 70 -1.23 2.68 1.17
C LEU A 70 -1.07 4.21 1.10
N GLU A 71 -1.54 4.92 2.11
CA GLU A 71 -1.40 6.37 2.18
C GLU A 71 0.06 6.81 2.32
N ASN A 72 0.86 6.08 3.09
CA ASN A 72 2.30 6.36 3.22
C ASN A 72 3.02 6.13 1.88
N LEU A 73 2.73 5.04 1.19
CA LEU A 73 3.31 4.76 -0.12
C LEU A 73 2.93 5.83 -1.15
N LEU A 74 1.70 6.34 -1.13
CA LEU A 74 1.27 7.44 -1.99
C LEU A 74 2.08 8.74 -1.72
N ARG A 75 2.53 8.95 -0.50
CA ARG A 75 3.34 10.12 -0.15
C ARG A 75 4.83 9.96 -0.48
N THR A 76 5.32 8.73 -0.46
CA THR A 76 6.77 8.46 -0.53
C THR A 76 7.24 7.96 -1.89
N LEU A 77 6.35 7.41 -2.70
CA LEU A 77 6.70 6.87 -4.02
C LEU A 77 6.42 7.85 -5.16
N PRO A 78 7.12 7.70 -6.31
CA PRO A 78 6.87 8.52 -7.49
C PRO A 78 5.43 8.40 -8.01
N ALA A 79 4.95 9.45 -8.69
CA ALA A 79 3.59 9.52 -9.21
C ALA A 79 3.22 8.35 -10.14
N MET A 80 4.18 7.81 -10.89
CA MET A 80 3.98 6.64 -11.77
C MET A 80 3.56 5.37 -11.00
N ARG A 81 3.79 5.33 -9.69
CA ARG A 81 3.41 4.20 -8.82
C ARG A 81 2.04 4.36 -8.16
N HIS A 82 1.45 5.53 -8.24
CA HIS A 82 0.26 5.89 -7.47
C HIS A 82 -1.02 5.21 -7.94
N ARG A 83 -1.17 4.93 -9.22
CA ARG A 83 -2.41 4.37 -9.77
C ARG A 83 -2.82 3.07 -9.07
N ALA A 84 -1.92 2.10 -9.01
CA ALA A 84 -2.18 0.82 -8.38
C ALA A 84 -2.50 0.95 -6.89
N LEU A 85 -1.83 1.88 -6.20
CA LEU A 85 -2.08 2.16 -4.78
C LEU A 85 -3.47 2.76 -4.55
N ARG A 86 -3.89 3.69 -5.40
CA ARG A 86 -5.23 4.30 -5.33
C ARG A 86 -6.32 3.28 -5.62
N GLU A 87 -6.11 2.40 -6.59
CA GLU A 87 -7.05 1.32 -6.90
C GLU A 87 -7.26 0.41 -5.69
N GLN A 88 -6.21 0.07 -4.96
CA GLN A 88 -6.30 -0.74 -3.74
C GLN A 88 -7.01 0.01 -2.62
N LEU A 89 -6.75 1.30 -2.47
CA LEU A 89 -7.42 2.13 -1.47
C LEU A 89 -8.92 2.25 -1.75
N ASP A 90 -9.30 2.45 -3.02
CA ASP A 90 -10.70 2.48 -3.45
C ASP A 90 -11.42 1.15 -3.20
N LEU A 91 -10.75 0.04 -3.48
CA LEU A 91 -11.30 -1.29 -3.20
C LEU A 91 -11.50 -1.52 -1.69
N LEU A 92 -10.57 -1.07 -0.88
CA LEU A 92 -10.70 -1.10 0.56
C LEU A 92 -11.93 -0.29 1.02
N ASP A 93 -12.07 0.93 0.54
CA ASP A 93 -13.19 1.81 0.88
C ASP A 93 -14.56 1.25 0.47
N ARG A 94 -14.63 0.54 -0.64
CA ARG A 94 -15.87 -0.14 -1.08
C ARG A 94 -16.21 -1.35 -0.23
N THR A 95 -15.21 -2.04 0.30
CA THR A 95 -15.41 -3.24 1.12
C THR A 95 -15.88 -2.91 2.54
N LEU A 96 -15.43 -1.80 3.10
CA LEU A 96 -15.66 -1.44 4.49
C LEU A 96 -17.15 -1.37 4.89
N PRO A 97 -18.06 -0.75 4.09
CA PRO A 97 -19.47 -0.70 4.45
C PRO A 97 -20.17 -2.06 4.49
N GLU A 98 -19.64 -3.04 3.78
CA GLU A 98 -20.17 -4.41 3.79
C GLU A 98 -19.81 -5.15 5.07
N VAL A 99 -18.65 -4.86 5.65
CA VAL A 99 -18.13 -5.51 6.86
C VAL A 99 -18.55 -4.77 8.12
N TYR A 100 -18.44 -3.45 8.13
CA TYR A 100 -18.74 -2.59 9.28
C TYR A 100 -20.08 -1.89 9.09
N LYS A 101 -21.13 -2.44 9.71
CA LYS A 101 -22.50 -1.95 9.58
C LYS A 101 -22.79 -0.74 10.47
N HIS A 102 -22.09 -0.61 11.59
CA HIS A 102 -22.26 0.53 12.48
C HIS A 102 -21.48 1.74 11.97
N PRO A 103 -22.10 2.93 11.89
CA PRO A 103 -21.42 4.13 11.38
C PRO A 103 -20.14 4.50 12.14
N GLU A 104 -20.11 4.27 13.44
CA GLU A 104 -18.94 4.55 14.28
C GLU A 104 -17.77 3.63 13.94
N ASP A 105 -18.03 2.34 13.73
CA ASP A 105 -17.03 1.35 13.34
C ASP A 105 -16.51 1.64 11.93
N LEU A 106 -17.39 2.00 11.02
CA LEU A 106 -17.03 2.37 9.66
C LEU A 106 -16.14 3.62 9.64
N ALA A 107 -16.48 4.63 10.43
CA ALA A 107 -15.66 5.83 10.56
C ALA A 107 -14.28 5.51 11.12
N LEU A 108 -14.20 4.65 12.14
CA LEU A 108 -12.93 4.23 12.73
C LEU A 108 -12.08 3.42 11.72
N ALA A 109 -12.70 2.54 10.94
CA ALA A 109 -12.02 1.74 9.93
C ALA A 109 -11.36 2.60 8.83
N ARG A 110 -11.85 3.81 8.62
CA ARG A 110 -11.30 4.77 7.67
C ARG A 110 -10.16 5.62 8.22
N VAL A 111 -9.88 5.53 9.52
CA VAL A 111 -8.76 6.25 10.14
C VAL A 111 -7.50 5.40 10.04
N PRO A 112 -6.43 5.91 9.40
CA PRO A 112 -5.18 5.16 9.28
C PRO A 112 -4.53 4.98 10.65
N ASP A 113 -3.95 3.81 10.89
CA ASP A 113 -3.09 3.54 12.03
C ASP A 113 -1.64 3.64 11.57
N SER A 114 -1.02 4.77 11.83
CA SER A 114 0.34 5.09 11.38
C SER A 114 1.42 4.77 12.42
N GLN A 115 1.08 4.16 13.54
CA GLN A 115 2.07 3.78 14.55
C GLN A 115 3.08 2.79 13.97
N GLY A 116 4.36 3.12 14.11
CA GLY A 116 5.45 2.28 13.63
C GLY A 116 5.78 2.37 12.15
N LEU A 117 5.14 3.25 11.38
CA LEU A 117 5.47 3.48 9.98
C LEU A 117 6.63 4.47 9.79
N GLY A 118 7.66 4.41 10.62
CA GLY A 118 8.86 5.23 10.45
C GLY A 118 8.58 6.73 10.38
N GLY A 119 7.58 7.18 11.08
CA GLY A 119 7.33 8.58 11.26
C GLY A 119 8.52 9.19 11.99
N ALA A 120 9.15 10.18 11.38
CA ALA A 120 9.93 11.12 12.16
C ALA A 120 9.00 11.60 13.26
N SER A 121 9.37 11.32 14.50
CA SER A 121 8.74 11.92 15.65
C SER A 121 8.79 13.41 15.41
N SER A 122 7.66 14.00 15.10
CA SER A 122 7.51 15.42 15.31
C SER A 122 7.51 15.60 16.82
N ASP A 123 8.70 15.64 17.38
CA ASP A 123 8.92 16.06 18.74
C ASP A 123 8.63 17.58 18.76
N THR A 124 7.39 17.91 18.79
CA THR A 124 6.96 19.23 19.22
C THR A 124 7.18 19.29 20.72
N ARG A 125 8.43 19.47 21.12
CA ARG A 125 8.69 20.00 22.44
C ARG A 125 8.08 21.39 22.48
N SER A 126 6.91 21.46 23.02
CA SER A 126 6.41 22.67 23.62
C SER A 126 7.36 23.03 24.75
N THR A 127 8.32 23.87 24.47
CA THR A 127 9.04 24.61 25.50
C THR A 127 8.09 25.68 26.02
N GLY A 128 7.24 25.29 26.94
CA GLY A 128 6.61 26.26 27.83
C GLY A 128 7.64 26.69 28.83
N SER A 129 8.07 27.90 28.71
CA SER A 129 8.71 28.61 29.82
C SER A 129 7.64 29.33 30.63
#